data_b0de73fd5b12836d762eb4e30bf9e0e0
#
_entry.id   b0de73fd5b12836d762eb4e30bf9e0e0
#
_cell.length_a   1.000
_cell.length_b   1.000
_cell.length_c   1.000
_cell.angle_alpha   90.00
_cell.angle_beta   90.00
_cell.angle_gamma   90.00
#
_symmetry.space_group_name_H-M   'P 1'
#
loop_
_entity.id
_entity.type
_entity.pdbx_description
1 polymer ?
#
loop_
_entity_poly.entity_id
_entity_poly.type
_entity_poly.pdbx_seq_one_letter_code
_entity_poly.pdbx_strand_id
1 'polypeptide(L)' 'MIRFKQQALEDMLETRKPDMDYTTYQQIKKTIERGASGIDPYTLSNLCRELKCLPVDIVEFG' A
#
# COMPACT_ATOMS: atom_id res chain seq x y z
N MET A 1 -1.31 -4.44 -17.05
CA MET A 1 -0.28 -4.44 -16.00
C MET A 1 -0.77 -3.68 -14.79
N ILE A 2 -0.54 -4.21 -13.59
CA ILE A 2 -0.96 -3.57 -12.34
C ILE A 2 0.20 -2.73 -11.81
N ARG A 3 -0.09 -1.50 -11.44
CA ARG A 3 0.90 -0.61 -10.83
C ARG A 3 0.32 0.05 -9.60
N PHE A 4 1.17 0.37 -8.64
CA PHE A 4 0.75 1.17 -7.51
C PHE A 4 0.63 2.64 -7.92
N LYS A 5 -0.36 3.31 -7.34
CA LYS A 5 -0.42 4.76 -7.41
C LYS A 5 0.54 5.30 -6.35
N GLN A 6 1.82 5.40 -6.71
CA GLN A 6 2.87 5.69 -5.74
C GLN A 6 2.60 6.92 -4.88
N GLN A 7 2.19 8.01 -5.51
CA GLN A 7 1.95 9.25 -4.76
C GLN A 7 0.81 9.06 -3.76
N ALA A 8 -0.27 8.41 -4.19
CA ALA A 8 -1.40 8.17 -3.31
C ALA A 8 -1.01 7.28 -2.13
N LEU A 9 -0.23 6.23 -2.40
CA LEU A 9 0.24 5.33 -1.35
C LEU A 9 1.13 6.04 -0.35
N GLU A 10 2.05 6.85 -0.83
CA GLU A 10 2.94 7.60 0.06
C GLU A 10 2.15 8.57 0.92
N ASP A 11 1.18 9.26 0.34
CA ASP A 11 0.35 10.20 1.08
C ASP A 11 -0.48 9.48 2.15
N MET A 12 -1.07 8.34 1.78
CA MET A 12 -1.85 7.55 2.73
C MET A 12 -0.98 7.01 3.86
N LEU A 13 0.21 6.54 3.51
CA LEU A 13 1.13 6.00 4.51
C LEU A 13 1.53 7.06 5.51
N GLU A 14 1.86 8.25 5.04
CA GLU A 14 2.24 9.35 5.93
C GLU A 14 1.06 9.77 6.81
N THR A 15 -0.15 9.76 6.26
CA THR A 15 -1.35 10.10 7.02
C THR A 15 -1.62 9.10 8.14
N ARG A 16 -1.37 7.81 7.87
CA ARG A 16 -1.63 6.74 8.83
C ARG A 16 -0.46 6.43 9.75
N LYS A 17 0.71 6.97 9.44
CA LYS A 17 1.92 6.68 10.21
C LYS A 17 1.75 6.85 11.72
N PRO A 18 1.12 7.92 12.22
CA PRO A 18 0.95 8.07 13.66
C PRO A 18 0.08 7.00 14.31
N ASP A 19 -0.77 6.33 13.53
CA ASP A 19 -1.72 5.35 14.04
C ASP A 19 -1.24 3.92 13.86
N MET A 20 -0.02 3.70 13.40
CA MET A 20 0.46 2.34 13.15
C MET A 20 1.83 2.13 13.79
N ASP A 21 2.15 0.85 14.03
CA ASP A 21 3.44 0.46 14.57
C ASP A 21 4.55 0.77 13.58
N TYR A 22 5.73 1.03 14.10
CA TYR A 22 6.90 1.22 13.27
C TYR A 22 7.16 0.01 12.37
N THR A 23 7.00 -1.18 12.92
CA THR A 23 7.19 -2.42 12.15
C THR A 23 6.22 -2.50 10.98
N THR A 24 4.94 -2.20 11.23
CA THR A 24 3.92 -2.21 10.19
C THR A 24 4.24 -1.16 9.12
N TYR A 25 4.64 0.03 9.55
CA TYR A 25 5.02 1.09 8.63
C TYR A 25 6.15 0.64 7.71
N GLN A 26 7.18 0.02 8.28
CA GLN A 26 8.32 -0.44 7.49
C GLN A 26 7.94 -1.54 6.51
N GLN A 27 7.07 -2.45 6.92
CA GLN A 27 6.61 -3.52 6.04
C GLN A 27 5.84 -2.97 4.85
N ILE A 28 4.95 -2.01 5.10
CA ILE A 28 4.17 -1.39 4.05
C ILE A 28 5.10 -0.63 3.10
N LYS A 29 6.03 0.12 3.65
CA LYS A 29 6.98 0.88 2.85
C LYS A 29 7.79 -0.03 1.93
N LYS A 30 8.27 -1.15 2.44
CA LYS A 30 9.00 -2.10 1.63
C LYS A 30 8.15 -2.69 0.53
N THR A 31 6.89 -2.99 0.83
CA THR A 31 5.96 -3.51 -0.17
C THR A 31 5.75 -2.50 -1.30
N ILE A 32 5.58 -1.23 -0.95
CA ILE A 32 5.40 -0.18 -1.94
C ILE A 32 6.66 -0.03 -2.81
N GLU A 33 7.84 -0.12 -2.21
CA GLU A 33 9.10 0.00 -2.94
C GLU A 33 9.31 -1.13 -3.93
N ARG A 34 8.78 -2.34 -3.62
CA ARG A 34 8.85 -3.47 -4.53
C ARG A 34 7.96 -3.30 -5.75
N GLY A 35 6.93 -2.46 -5.62
CA GLY A 35 5.95 -2.27 -6.68
C GLY A 35 4.85 -3.32 -6.65
N ALA A 36 3.85 -3.13 -7.50
CA ALA A 36 2.68 -4.00 -7.52
C ALA A 36 2.88 -5.26 -8.37
N SER A 37 3.95 -5.32 -9.14
CA SER A 37 4.22 -6.48 -9.99
C SER A 37 4.45 -7.72 -9.13
N GLY A 38 3.64 -8.73 -9.31
CA GLY A 38 3.75 -9.96 -8.55
C GLY A 38 3.13 -9.92 -7.17
N ILE A 39 2.46 -8.83 -6.81
CA ILE A 39 1.79 -8.76 -5.51
C ILE A 39 0.62 -9.74 -5.49
N ASP A 40 0.46 -10.46 -4.39
CA ASP A 40 -0.63 -11.40 -4.27
C ASP A 40 -1.87 -10.72 -3.67
N PRO A 41 -3.06 -11.33 -3.84
CA PRO A 41 -4.29 -10.74 -3.31
C PRO A 41 -4.28 -10.59 -1.80
N TYR A 42 -3.59 -11.48 -1.10
CA TYR A 42 -3.52 -11.44 0.36
C TYR A 42 -2.78 -10.18 0.83
N THR A 43 -1.62 -9.93 0.23
CA THR A 43 -0.82 -8.75 0.58
C THR A 43 -1.57 -7.47 0.23
N LEU A 44 -2.24 -7.45 -0.91
CA LEU A 44 -3.02 -6.30 -1.32
C LEU A 44 -4.16 -6.03 -0.35
N SER A 45 -4.85 -7.08 0.08
CA SER A 45 -5.93 -6.95 1.07
C SER A 45 -5.41 -6.39 2.39
N ASN A 46 -4.24 -6.85 2.83
CA ASN A 46 -3.64 -6.34 4.06
C ASN A 46 -3.28 -4.88 3.95
N LEU A 47 -2.73 -4.46 2.80
CA LEU A 47 -2.43 -3.05 2.56
C LEU A 47 -3.68 -2.20 2.66
N CYS A 48 -4.75 -2.64 2.00
CA CYS A 48 -6.01 -1.90 2.01
C CYS A 48 -6.58 -1.79 3.42
N ARG A 49 -6.47 -2.86 4.19
CA ARG A 49 -6.95 -2.86 5.56
C ARG A 49 -6.16 -1.88 6.43
N GLU A 50 -4.84 -1.92 6.32
CA GLU A 50 -3.98 -1.06 7.12
C GLU A 50 -4.14 0.40 6.76
N LEU A 51 -4.31 0.69 5.47
CA LEU A 51 -4.48 2.06 4.99
C LEU A 51 -5.94 2.50 4.96
N LYS A 52 -6.86 1.57 5.29
CA LYS A 52 -8.30 1.84 5.33
C LYS A 52 -8.80 2.44 4.02
N CYS A 53 -8.46 1.77 2.93
CA CYS A 53 -8.83 2.21 1.59
C CYS A 53 -9.22 1.00 0.74
N LEU A 54 -9.76 1.29 -0.44
CA LEU A 54 -10.11 0.24 -1.39
C LEU A 54 -8.92 -0.02 -2.32
N PRO A 55 -8.82 -1.24 -2.89
CA PRO A 55 -7.72 -1.52 -3.82
C PRO A 55 -7.63 -0.53 -4.97
N VAL A 56 -8.77 -0.08 -5.47
CA VAL A 56 -8.81 0.87 -6.60
C VAL A 56 -8.19 2.22 -6.21
N ASP A 57 -8.10 2.51 -4.93
CA ASP A 57 -7.50 3.76 -4.47
C ASP A 57 -5.98 3.74 -4.51
N ILE A 58 -5.38 2.56 -4.54
CA ILE A 58 -3.93 2.43 -4.43
C ILE A 58 -3.28 1.73 -5.62
N VAL A 59 -4.06 1.10 -6.49
CA VAL A 59 -3.51 0.45 -7.68
C VAL A 59 -4.24 0.94 -8.92
N GLU A 60 -3.55 0.90 -10.05
CA GLU A 60 -4.14 1.20 -11.33
C GLU A 60 -3.85 0.06 -12.29
N PHE A 61 -4.80 -0.18 -13.18
CA PHE A 61 -4.70 -1.23 -14.20
C PHE A 61 -4.49 -0.54 -15.54
N GLY A 62 -3.37 -0.84 -16.13
CA GLY A 62 -3.08 -0.18 -17.40
C GLY A 62 -2.49 -1.08 -18.42
#